data_bee849bafdc571864acaed0e8534de84
#
_entry.id   bee849bafdc571864acaed0e8534de84
#
_cell.length_a   1.000
_cell.length_b   1.000
_cell.length_c   1.000
_cell.angle_alpha   90.00
_cell.angle_beta   90.00
_cell.angle_gamma   90.00
#
_symmetry.space_group_name_H-M   'P 1'
#
loop_
_entity.id
_entity.type
_entity.pdbx_description
1 polymer ?
#
loop_
_entity_poly.entity_id
_entity_poly.type
_entity_poly.pdbx_seq_one_letter_code
_entity_poly.pdbx_strand_id
1 'polypeptide(L)'
;ADEAHRTQYGFSASLKAPGLQAAEASARYQVGYAQHLRDALPNATFVAFTGTPVSSEDRDTRSVFGEYIHVYDMQQAKEDGATVAIYYESRLAKLSLKDSELAHIDEEVDELAEDEEEDQQSRLKSRWAALEKVVGAEPRIQSVAKDLVAHFEERNQSQNGKAMVVAMSREICVHLYNEIIAQRPDWHDEDPEKGAIKIVMTGSASDKALLRPHIYSSQVKKRLEKRFKDPKDPLKLVIVRDMWLTGFDAPCVHTLYVDK
;
A
#
# COMPACT_ATOMS: atom_id res chain seq x y z
N ALA A 1 -18.13 -15.32 1.89
CA ALA A 1 -16.91 -14.77 1.30
C ALA A 1 -16.12 -14.05 2.39
N ASP A 2 -14.93 -14.52 2.66
CA ASP A 2 -13.96 -13.83 3.50
C ASP A 2 -13.22 -12.77 2.69
N GLU A 3 -12.84 -11.64 3.32
CA GLU A 3 -12.26 -10.47 2.65
C GLU A 3 -13.05 -10.06 1.40
N ALA A 4 -14.37 -10.00 1.54
CA ALA A 4 -15.29 -9.85 0.44
C ALA A 4 -15.06 -8.59 -0.42
N HIS A 5 -14.46 -7.54 0.17
CA HIS A 5 -14.08 -6.31 -0.51
C HIS A 5 -13.06 -6.51 -1.65
N ARG A 6 -12.40 -7.68 -1.74
CA ARG A 6 -11.36 -7.94 -2.75
C ARG A 6 -11.90 -8.58 -4.03
N THR A 7 -12.91 -9.44 -3.94
CA THR A 7 -13.22 -10.39 -5.02
C THR A 7 -14.67 -10.42 -5.48
N GLN A 8 -15.60 -9.83 -4.73
CA GLN A 8 -17.03 -10.01 -4.96
C GLN A 8 -17.70 -8.84 -5.69
N TYR A 9 -17.03 -8.32 -6.71
CA TYR A 9 -17.49 -7.19 -7.53
C TYR A 9 -17.51 -7.53 -9.02
N GLY A 10 -18.01 -6.61 -9.86
CA GLY A 10 -18.05 -6.77 -11.30
C GLY A 10 -19.36 -7.39 -11.79
N PHE A 11 -20.49 -6.98 -11.19
CA PHE A 11 -21.83 -7.35 -11.63
C PHE A 11 -22.28 -6.52 -12.84
N SER A 12 -21.70 -5.32 -13.04
CA SER A 12 -21.96 -4.49 -14.20
C SER A 12 -21.17 -5.00 -15.40
N ALA A 13 -21.85 -5.22 -16.52
CA ALA A 13 -21.18 -5.57 -17.77
C ALA A 13 -20.40 -4.37 -18.29
N SER A 14 -19.07 -4.47 -18.38
CA SER A 14 -18.24 -3.46 -19.02
C SER A 14 -18.01 -3.78 -20.49
N LEU A 15 -18.31 -2.82 -21.38
CA LEU A 15 -17.94 -2.88 -22.79
C LEU A 15 -16.43 -2.60 -22.92
N LYS A 16 -15.63 -3.60 -23.24
CA LYS A 16 -14.26 -3.36 -23.74
C LYS A 16 -14.35 -3.08 -25.23
N ALA A 17 -14.08 -1.84 -25.62
CA ALA A 17 -13.86 -1.52 -27.02
C ALA A 17 -12.57 -2.24 -27.50
N PRO A 18 -12.61 -2.96 -28.63
CA PRO A 18 -11.39 -3.47 -29.24
C PRO A 18 -10.53 -2.30 -29.71
N GLY A 19 -9.20 -2.38 -29.52
CA GLY A 19 -8.26 -1.38 -30.03
C GLY A 19 -8.45 -1.15 -31.52
N LEU A 20 -8.08 0.02 -32.01
CA LEU A 20 -8.31 0.66 -33.33
C LEU A 20 -8.05 -0.15 -34.62
N GLN A 21 -7.90 -1.46 -34.59
CA GLN A 21 -7.66 -2.29 -35.77
C GLN A 21 -8.64 -3.45 -35.99
N ALA A 22 -9.76 -3.49 -35.26
CA ALA A 22 -10.81 -4.50 -35.47
C ALA A 22 -12.18 -3.85 -35.43
N ALA A 23 -12.48 -3.02 -36.40
CA ALA A 23 -13.81 -2.52 -36.66
C ALA A 23 -14.65 -3.64 -37.31
N GLU A 24 -15.16 -4.59 -36.58
CA GLU A 24 -16.30 -5.46 -36.95
C GLU A 24 -16.45 -6.73 -36.09
N ALA A 25 -15.67 -6.94 -35.06
CA ALA A 25 -15.82 -8.10 -34.20
C ALA A 25 -16.45 -7.73 -32.83
N SER A 26 -17.76 -7.91 -32.76
CA SER A 26 -18.56 -8.11 -31.52
C SER A 26 -17.96 -7.56 -30.22
N ALA A 27 -18.49 -6.44 -29.75
CA ALA A 27 -18.31 -5.99 -28.37
C ALA A 27 -18.58 -7.18 -27.41
N ARG A 28 -17.55 -7.70 -26.76
CA ARG A 28 -17.72 -8.75 -25.77
C ARG A 28 -18.07 -8.10 -24.44
N TYR A 29 -19.28 -8.34 -23.98
CA TYR A 29 -19.66 -8.08 -22.60
C TYR A 29 -18.80 -8.97 -21.68
N GLN A 30 -17.94 -8.37 -20.89
CA GLN A 30 -17.17 -9.10 -19.91
C GLN A 30 -17.81 -8.87 -18.54
N VAL A 31 -18.48 -9.88 -18.05
CA VAL A 31 -19.06 -9.93 -16.70
C VAL A 31 -18.01 -10.40 -15.73
N GLY A 32 -17.97 -9.85 -14.55
CA GLY A 32 -16.99 -10.19 -13.53
C GLY A 32 -17.19 -11.62 -12.98
N TYR A 33 -16.14 -12.16 -12.37
CA TYR A 33 -16.14 -13.51 -11.76
C TYR A 33 -17.26 -13.70 -10.73
N ALA A 34 -17.60 -12.66 -9.97
CA ALA A 34 -18.65 -12.72 -8.95
C ALA A 34 -20.05 -13.00 -9.54
N GLN A 35 -20.36 -12.45 -10.72
CA GLN A 35 -21.61 -12.75 -11.41
C GLN A 35 -21.66 -14.20 -11.86
N HIS A 36 -20.59 -14.71 -12.47
CA HIS A 36 -20.53 -16.12 -12.90
C HIS A 36 -20.69 -17.09 -11.73
N LEU A 37 -20.13 -16.75 -10.56
CA LEU A 37 -20.31 -17.56 -9.35
C LEU A 37 -21.78 -17.59 -8.89
N ARG A 38 -22.48 -16.45 -8.95
CA ARG A 38 -23.89 -16.37 -8.57
C ARG A 38 -24.79 -17.09 -9.57
N ASP A 39 -24.49 -16.99 -10.85
CA ASP A 39 -25.21 -17.69 -11.91
C ASP A 39 -25.05 -19.21 -11.79
N ALA A 40 -23.87 -19.67 -11.38
CA ALA A 40 -23.59 -21.09 -11.14
C ALA A 40 -24.27 -21.65 -9.87
N LEU A 41 -24.59 -20.78 -8.91
CA LEU A 41 -25.14 -21.14 -7.60
C LEU A 41 -26.41 -20.33 -7.27
N PRO A 42 -27.51 -20.45 -8.08
CA PRO A 42 -28.66 -19.56 -8.00
C PRO A 42 -29.45 -19.69 -6.68
N ASN A 43 -29.34 -20.82 -6.00
CA ASN A 43 -30.02 -21.09 -4.73
C ASN A 43 -29.14 -20.93 -3.50
N ALA A 44 -27.88 -20.46 -3.66
CA ALA A 44 -26.98 -20.28 -2.54
C ALA A 44 -27.22 -18.96 -1.81
N THR A 45 -27.11 -18.98 -0.49
CA THR A 45 -27.05 -17.76 0.32
C THR A 45 -25.61 -17.27 0.37
N PHE A 46 -25.39 -16.00 0.05
CA PHE A 46 -24.06 -15.38 0.06
C PHE A 46 -23.91 -14.50 1.30
N VAL A 47 -22.93 -14.81 2.13
CA VAL A 47 -22.57 -14.04 3.32
C VAL A 47 -21.16 -13.51 3.15
N ALA A 48 -20.95 -12.24 3.48
CA ALA A 48 -19.66 -11.54 3.41
C ALA A 48 -19.11 -11.24 4.80
N PHE A 49 -17.82 -11.45 4.94
CA PHE A 49 -17.02 -10.98 6.08
C PHE A 49 -15.94 -10.05 5.57
N THR A 50 -15.83 -8.86 6.14
CA THR A 50 -14.81 -7.88 5.76
C THR A 50 -14.60 -6.85 6.87
N GLY A 51 -13.34 -6.54 7.16
CA GLY A 51 -12.98 -5.43 8.04
C GLY A 51 -12.97 -4.06 7.32
N THR A 52 -13.08 -4.05 5.99
CA THR A 52 -13.00 -2.84 5.16
C THR A 52 -14.09 -2.85 4.08
N PRO A 53 -15.36 -2.68 4.46
CA PRO A 53 -16.44 -2.60 3.48
C PRO A 53 -16.21 -1.42 2.54
N VAL A 54 -16.50 -1.62 1.26
CA VAL A 54 -16.33 -0.60 0.22
C VAL A 54 -17.69 0.00 -0.11
N SER A 55 -17.73 1.32 -0.26
CA SER A 55 -18.87 2.07 -0.78
C SER A 55 -18.38 3.03 -1.85
N SER A 56 -18.33 2.56 -3.09
CA SER A 56 -18.00 3.35 -4.28
C SER A 56 -18.97 2.99 -5.41
N GLU A 57 -19.11 3.84 -6.41
CA GLU A 57 -20.05 3.66 -7.52
C GLU A 57 -19.93 2.28 -8.20
N ASP A 58 -18.71 1.78 -8.38
CA ASP A 58 -18.45 0.49 -9.05
C ASP A 58 -18.32 -0.70 -8.10
N ARG A 59 -18.21 -0.43 -6.78
CA ARG A 59 -17.91 -1.46 -5.77
C ARG A 59 -18.60 -1.09 -4.46
N ASP A 60 -19.80 -1.58 -4.28
CA ASP A 60 -20.53 -1.38 -3.04
C ASP A 60 -20.86 -2.73 -2.39
N THR A 61 -20.33 -2.94 -1.18
CA THR A 61 -20.54 -4.17 -0.42
C THR A 61 -22.02 -4.39 -0.09
N ARG A 62 -22.77 -3.31 0.22
CA ARG A 62 -24.20 -3.41 0.53
C ARG A 62 -25.03 -3.78 -0.69
N SER A 63 -24.70 -3.23 -1.86
CA SER A 63 -25.42 -3.56 -3.09
C SER A 63 -25.26 -5.03 -3.48
N VAL A 64 -24.15 -5.64 -3.08
CA VAL A 64 -23.81 -7.03 -3.39
C VAL A 64 -24.39 -8.03 -2.38
N PHE A 65 -24.34 -7.72 -1.09
CA PHE A 65 -24.67 -8.64 0.00
C PHE A 65 -25.88 -8.22 0.83
N GLY A 66 -26.44 -7.04 0.60
CA GLY A 66 -27.50 -6.46 1.42
C GLY A 66 -27.00 -5.71 2.64
N GLU A 67 -27.89 -5.36 3.54
CA GLU A 67 -27.58 -4.64 4.77
C GLU A 67 -26.70 -5.45 5.71
N TYR A 68 -25.96 -4.76 6.56
CA TYR A 68 -25.09 -5.40 7.55
C TYR A 68 -25.89 -6.22 8.55
N ILE A 69 -25.52 -7.46 8.73
CA ILE A 69 -26.07 -8.34 9.75
C ILE A 69 -25.54 -7.91 11.13
N HIS A 70 -24.24 -7.58 11.19
CA HIS A 70 -23.54 -7.15 12.40
C HIS A 70 -22.33 -6.29 12.03
N VAL A 71 -22.04 -5.29 12.85
CA VAL A 71 -20.83 -4.46 12.77
C VAL A 71 -20.09 -4.59 14.09
N TYR A 72 -18.85 -5.03 14.03
CA TYR A 72 -17.92 -5.05 15.16
C TYR A 72 -16.80 -4.05 14.85
N ASP A 73 -16.96 -2.84 15.36
CA ASP A 73 -16.06 -1.74 15.04
C ASP A 73 -14.83 -1.68 15.98
N MET A 74 -13.89 -0.79 15.66
CA MET A 74 -12.66 -0.62 16.44
C MET A 74 -12.92 -0.16 17.87
N GLN A 75 -14.00 0.60 18.13
CA GLN A 75 -14.34 1.05 19.46
C GLN A 75 -14.79 -0.13 20.31
N GLN A 76 -15.70 -0.94 19.79
CA GLN A 76 -16.18 -2.15 20.46
C GLN A 76 -15.03 -3.15 20.70
N ALA A 77 -14.17 -3.35 19.70
CA ALA A 77 -13.01 -4.22 19.83
C ALA A 77 -12.02 -3.75 20.91
N LYS A 78 -11.88 -2.45 21.11
CA LYS A 78 -11.09 -1.87 22.21
C LYS A 78 -11.75 -2.05 23.56
N GLU A 79 -13.07 -1.83 23.66
CA GLU A 79 -13.84 -2.02 24.89
C GLU A 79 -13.82 -3.47 25.35
N ASP A 80 -13.89 -4.41 24.41
CA ASP A 80 -13.80 -5.86 24.65
C ASP A 80 -12.36 -6.33 24.93
N GLY A 81 -11.36 -5.47 24.80
CA GLY A 81 -9.94 -5.81 24.96
C GLY A 81 -9.38 -6.69 23.85
N ALA A 82 -10.07 -6.81 22.70
CA ALA A 82 -9.61 -7.54 21.54
C ALA A 82 -8.53 -6.80 20.74
N THR A 83 -8.51 -5.46 20.84
CA THR A 83 -7.48 -4.59 20.25
C THR A 83 -6.97 -3.57 21.27
N VAL A 84 -5.81 -2.97 20.97
CA VAL A 84 -5.22 -1.89 21.77
C VAL A 84 -5.61 -0.54 21.22
N ALA A 85 -5.49 0.51 22.05
CA ALA A 85 -5.70 1.88 21.60
C ALA A 85 -4.65 2.27 20.56
N ILE A 86 -5.11 2.93 19.49
CA ILE A 86 -4.24 3.52 18.49
C ILE A 86 -4.00 4.98 18.85
N TYR A 87 -2.73 5.36 18.96
CA TYR A 87 -2.33 6.74 19.16
C TYR A 87 -1.82 7.29 17.83
N TYR A 88 -2.45 8.33 17.36
CA TYR A 88 -2.11 8.98 16.11
C TYR A 88 -1.24 10.20 16.35
N GLU A 89 -0.08 10.24 15.72
CA GLU A 89 0.84 11.38 15.73
C GLU A 89 1.07 11.87 14.31
N SER A 90 0.70 13.11 14.03
CA SER A 90 0.97 13.74 12.74
C SER A 90 2.35 14.40 12.77
N ARG A 91 3.27 13.92 11.93
CA ARG A 91 4.63 14.47 11.76
C ARG A 91 4.70 15.12 10.39
N LEU A 92 4.87 16.44 10.36
CA LEU A 92 5.01 17.18 9.12
C LEU A 92 6.49 17.15 8.67
N ALA A 93 6.79 16.41 7.63
CA ALA A 93 8.02 16.65 6.86
C ALA A 93 7.86 18.01 6.17
N LYS A 94 8.61 19.02 6.61
CA LYS A 94 8.61 20.32 5.93
C LYS A 94 9.14 20.09 4.52
N LEU A 95 8.27 20.23 3.53
CA LEU A 95 8.65 20.28 2.13
C LEU A 95 9.37 21.60 1.90
N SER A 96 10.70 21.59 1.91
CA SER A 96 11.49 22.70 1.33
C SER A 96 11.66 22.41 -0.17
N LEU A 97 10.58 22.37 -0.91
CA LEU A 97 10.66 22.52 -2.36
C LEU A 97 11.12 23.96 -2.63
N LYS A 98 12.13 24.10 -3.46
CA LYS A 98 12.48 25.44 -3.98
C LYS A 98 11.27 25.94 -4.75
N ASP A 99 10.94 27.22 -4.60
CA ASP A 99 9.82 27.84 -5.31
C ASP A 99 9.87 27.60 -6.84
N SER A 100 11.07 27.39 -7.41
CA SER A 100 11.29 27.02 -8.80
C SER A 100 10.81 25.60 -9.16
N GLU A 101 10.77 24.67 -8.22
CA GLU A 101 10.30 23.29 -8.47
C GLU A 101 8.78 23.18 -8.30
N LEU A 102 8.19 24.02 -7.43
CA LEU A 102 6.73 24.16 -7.31
C LEU A 102 6.13 24.76 -8.59
N ALA A 103 6.75 25.81 -9.15
CA ALA A 103 6.30 26.42 -10.40
C ALA A 103 6.32 25.42 -11.58
N HIS A 104 7.36 24.59 -11.68
CA HIS A 104 7.41 23.54 -12.72
C HIS A 104 6.36 22.43 -12.55
N ILE A 105 6.01 22.10 -11.31
CA ILE A 105 4.96 21.10 -11.06
C ILE A 105 3.58 21.67 -11.42
N ASP A 106 3.33 22.92 -11.09
CA ASP A 106 2.09 23.59 -11.44
C ASP A 106 1.97 23.76 -12.96
N GLU A 107 3.06 24.16 -13.68
CA GLU A 107 3.10 24.20 -15.13
C GLU A 107 2.88 22.82 -15.79
N GLU A 108 3.57 21.75 -15.33
CA GLU A 108 3.35 20.38 -15.84
C GLU A 108 1.92 19.87 -15.57
N VAL A 109 1.31 20.27 -14.45
CA VAL A 109 -0.08 19.91 -14.12
C VAL A 109 -1.08 20.71 -14.95
N ASP A 110 -0.80 22.00 -15.23
CA ASP A 110 -1.66 22.86 -16.03
C ASP A 110 -1.57 22.51 -17.53
N GLU A 111 -0.37 22.21 -18.06
CA GLU A 111 -0.20 21.70 -19.44
C GLU A 111 -0.95 20.36 -19.66
N LEU A 112 -0.96 19.47 -18.66
CA LEU A 112 -1.71 18.21 -18.70
C LEU A 112 -3.23 18.40 -18.51
N ALA A 113 -3.66 19.56 -18.00
CA ALA A 113 -5.07 19.90 -17.82
C ALA A 113 -5.70 20.59 -19.05
N GLU A 114 -4.89 21.15 -19.94
CA GLU A 114 -5.35 21.85 -21.15
C GLU A 114 -5.70 20.92 -22.33
N ASP A 115 -5.25 19.64 -22.31
CA ASP A 115 -5.67 18.63 -23.30
C ASP A 115 -7.10 18.13 -23.00
N GLU A 116 -8.08 18.76 -23.65
CA GLU A 116 -9.53 18.55 -23.42
C GLU A 116 -10.06 17.14 -23.75
N GLU A 117 -9.27 16.21 -24.28
CA GLU A 117 -9.69 14.88 -24.72
C GLU A 117 -9.10 13.72 -23.92
N GLU A 118 -8.34 13.96 -22.85
CA GLU A 118 -7.82 12.87 -22.04
C GLU A 118 -8.88 12.27 -21.09
N ASP A 119 -9.00 10.93 -21.15
CA ASP A 119 -9.83 10.13 -20.26
C ASP A 119 -9.47 10.41 -18.78
N GLN A 120 -10.45 10.46 -17.89
CA GLN A 120 -10.28 10.67 -16.44
C GLN A 120 -9.21 9.78 -15.83
N GLN A 121 -8.98 8.59 -16.38
CA GLN A 121 -7.92 7.68 -15.93
C GLN A 121 -6.51 8.20 -16.24
N SER A 122 -6.30 8.87 -17.36
CA SER A 122 -5.02 9.45 -17.74
C SER A 122 -4.67 10.63 -16.85
N ARG A 123 -5.64 11.50 -16.56
CA ARG A 123 -5.48 12.62 -15.62
C ARG A 123 -5.16 12.15 -14.20
N LEU A 124 -5.83 11.10 -13.72
CA LEU A 124 -5.53 10.52 -12.41
C LEU A 124 -4.11 9.93 -12.36
N LYS A 125 -3.65 9.28 -13.43
CA LYS A 125 -2.29 8.73 -13.52
C LYS A 125 -1.24 9.83 -13.52
N SER A 126 -1.46 10.93 -14.26
CA SER A 126 -0.55 12.06 -14.34
C SER A 126 -0.44 12.78 -13.00
N ARG A 127 -1.56 13.06 -12.32
CA ARG A 127 -1.58 13.63 -10.97
C ARG A 127 -0.86 12.74 -9.96
N TRP A 128 -1.06 11.43 -10.07
CA TRP A 128 -0.40 10.46 -9.20
C TRP A 128 1.11 10.41 -9.42
N ALA A 129 1.55 10.50 -10.69
CA ALA A 129 2.97 10.54 -11.05
C ALA A 129 3.64 11.85 -10.58
N ALA A 130 2.96 12.98 -10.70
CA ALA A 130 3.45 14.26 -10.19
C ALA A 130 3.59 14.23 -8.65
N LEU A 131 2.58 13.73 -7.95
CA LEU A 131 2.63 13.57 -6.49
C LEU A 131 3.77 12.62 -6.07
N GLU A 132 3.99 11.53 -6.79
CA GLU A 132 5.09 10.58 -6.51
C GLU A 132 6.46 11.25 -6.65
N LYS A 133 6.66 12.12 -7.65
CA LYS A 133 7.90 12.91 -7.81
C LYS A 133 8.15 13.82 -6.60
N VAL A 134 7.11 14.53 -6.13
CA VAL A 134 7.20 15.42 -4.97
C VAL A 134 7.50 14.66 -3.69
N VAL A 135 6.75 13.58 -3.44
CA VAL A 135 6.93 12.73 -2.25
C VAL A 135 8.29 12.04 -2.28
N GLY A 136 8.76 11.65 -3.46
CA GLY A 136 10.05 11.00 -3.69
C GLY A 136 11.25 11.93 -3.82
N ALA A 137 11.08 13.25 -3.67
CA ALA A 137 12.18 14.20 -3.76
C ALA A 137 13.27 13.90 -2.72
N GLU A 138 14.53 13.86 -3.15
CA GLU A 138 15.68 13.46 -2.33
C GLU A 138 15.78 14.23 -1.01
N PRO A 139 15.67 15.59 -0.97
CA PRO A 139 15.76 16.34 0.29
C PRO A 139 14.65 15.97 1.28
N ARG A 140 13.45 15.64 0.76
CA ARG A 140 12.33 15.19 1.58
C ARG A 140 12.61 13.80 2.16
N ILE A 141 13.05 12.85 1.33
CA ILE A 141 13.38 11.49 1.75
C ILE A 141 14.46 11.50 2.83
N GLN A 142 15.51 12.34 2.69
CA GLN A 142 16.55 12.53 3.67
C GLN A 142 16.00 13.05 5.00
N SER A 143 15.12 14.05 4.95
CA SER A 143 14.46 14.60 6.14
C SER A 143 13.58 13.57 6.83
N VAL A 144 12.77 12.83 6.06
CA VAL A 144 11.91 11.75 6.59
C VAL A 144 12.73 10.64 7.21
N ALA A 145 13.80 10.19 6.53
CA ALA A 145 14.69 9.15 7.05
C ALA A 145 15.33 9.55 8.38
N LYS A 146 15.80 10.80 8.46
CA LYS A 146 16.42 11.35 9.69
C LYS A 146 15.43 11.39 10.85
N ASP A 147 14.24 11.89 10.61
CA ASP A 147 13.20 11.98 11.64
C ASP A 147 12.75 10.57 12.08
N LEU A 148 12.54 9.66 11.12
CA LEU A 148 12.13 8.29 11.39
C LEU A 148 13.16 7.55 12.25
N VAL A 149 14.44 7.63 11.90
CA VAL A 149 15.53 6.97 12.66
C VAL A 149 15.57 7.51 14.09
N ALA A 150 15.58 8.83 14.26
CA ALA A 150 15.63 9.46 15.57
C ALA A 150 14.42 9.05 16.43
N HIS A 151 13.23 9.13 15.88
CA HIS A 151 12.00 8.78 16.60
C HIS A 151 11.93 7.28 16.93
N PHE A 152 12.34 6.41 15.99
CA PHE A 152 12.35 4.96 16.23
C PHE A 152 13.32 4.58 17.33
N GLU A 153 14.51 5.16 17.36
CA GLU A 153 15.50 4.91 18.41
C GLU A 153 15.01 5.41 19.78
N GLU A 154 14.44 6.61 19.85
CA GLU A 154 13.85 7.15 21.08
C GLU A 154 12.75 6.25 21.64
N ARG A 155 11.83 5.80 20.77
CA ARG A 155 10.78 4.88 21.19
C ARG A 155 11.32 3.54 21.67
N ASN A 156 12.31 2.98 21.01
CA ASN A 156 12.92 1.71 21.41
C ASN A 156 13.69 1.77 22.74
N GLN A 157 14.12 2.96 23.18
CA GLN A 157 14.66 3.15 24.52
C GLN A 157 13.58 2.97 25.60
N SER A 158 12.36 3.41 25.30
CA SER A 158 11.23 3.32 26.22
C SER A 158 10.51 1.98 26.16
N GLN A 159 10.33 1.46 24.95
CA GLN A 159 9.60 0.23 24.70
C GLN A 159 10.24 -0.53 23.53
N ASN A 160 10.95 -1.61 23.84
CA ASN A 160 11.56 -2.45 22.81
C ASN A 160 10.49 -3.10 21.94
N GLY A 161 10.50 -2.79 20.64
CA GLY A 161 9.55 -3.31 19.68
C GLY A 161 10.01 -3.11 18.25
N LYS A 162 9.09 -3.34 17.32
CA LYS A 162 9.35 -3.26 15.90
C LYS A 162 8.49 -2.17 15.26
N ALA A 163 8.91 -1.72 14.08
CA ALA A 163 8.14 -0.77 13.31
C ALA A 163 8.01 -1.17 11.85
N MET A 164 6.89 -0.77 11.25
CA MET A 164 6.65 -0.89 9.83
C MET A 164 6.55 0.51 9.21
N VAL A 165 7.17 0.69 8.06
CA VAL A 165 7.10 1.93 7.28
C VAL A 165 6.33 1.66 6.00
N VAL A 166 5.30 2.44 5.74
CA VAL A 166 4.49 2.35 4.54
C VAL A 166 4.83 3.53 3.65
N ALA A 167 5.44 3.27 2.49
CA ALA A 167 5.78 4.30 1.52
C ALA A 167 4.85 4.26 0.30
N MET A 168 4.76 5.39 -0.41
CA MET A 168 3.86 5.59 -1.54
C MET A 168 4.18 4.69 -2.73
N SER A 169 5.47 4.47 -3.03
CA SER A 169 5.90 3.63 -4.16
C SER A 169 7.06 2.72 -3.80
N ARG A 170 7.34 1.73 -4.68
CA ARG A 170 8.46 0.81 -4.50
C ARG A 170 9.81 1.50 -4.64
N GLU A 171 9.91 2.52 -5.48
CA GLU A 171 11.12 3.32 -5.64
C GLU A 171 11.39 4.14 -4.36
N ILE A 172 10.35 4.78 -3.82
CA ILE A 172 10.45 5.51 -2.54
C ILE A 172 10.86 4.57 -1.40
N CYS A 173 10.36 3.32 -1.37
CA CYS A 173 10.83 2.33 -0.39
C CYS A 173 12.36 2.16 -0.44
N VAL A 174 12.93 2.06 -1.64
CA VAL A 174 14.39 1.87 -1.80
C VAL A 174 15.16 3.14 -1.48
N HIS A 175 14.70 4.31 -1.91
CA HIS A 175 15.34 5.58 -1.57
C HIS A 175 15.36 5.80 -0.05
N LEU A 176 14.21 5.59 0.61
CA LEU A 176 14.11 5.71 2.06
C LEU A 176 15.02 4.69 2.78
N TYR A 177 15.07 3.45 2.29
CA TYR A 177 15.98 2.43 2.81
C TYR A 177 17.43 2.88 2.72
N ASN A 178 17.86 3.40 1.56
CA ASN A 178 19.24 3.85 1.34
C ASN A 178 19.60 5.00 2.27
N GLU A 179 18.71 5.97 2.48
CA GLU A 179 18.93 7.08 3.41
C GLU A 179 18.99 6.62 4.88
N ILE A 180 18.19 5.61 5.25
CA ILE A 180 18.25 5.04 6.60
C ILE A 180 19.57 4.30 6.83
N ILE A 181 20.00 3.46 5.88
CA ILE A 181 21.26 2.71 6.04
C ILE A 181 22.50 3.60 5.92
N ALA A 182 22.41 4.73 5.23
CA ALA A 182 23.48 5.74 5.25
C ALA A 182 23.68 6.32 6.67
N GLN A 183 22.63 6.44 7.48
CA GLN A 183 22.68 6.89 8.87
C GLN A 183 23.01 5.76 9.85
N ARG A 184 22.58 4.54 9.53
CA ARG A 184 22.75 3.33 10.35
C ARG A 184 23.27 2.16 9.50
N PRO A 185 24.53 2.17 9.09
CA PRO A 185 25.12 1.10 8.28
C PRO A 185 25.06 -0.28 8.95
N ASP A 186 25.07 -0.32 10.26
CA ASP A 186 24.96 -1.53 11.08
C ASP A 186 23.59 -2.20 11.01
N TRP A 187 22.56 -1.52 10.50
CA TRP A 187 21.24 -2.13 10.28
C TRP A 187 21.15 -2.91 8.98
N HIS A 188 22.06 -2.62 8.04
CA HIS A 188 22.09 -3.28 6.73
C HIS A 188 22.78 -4.65 6.79
N ASP A 189 22.28 -5.59 6.01
CA ASP A 189 22.95 -6.83 5.65
C ASP A 189 22.39 -7.30 4.30
N GLU A 190 23.24 -7.78 3.39
CA GLU A 190 22.81 -8.32 2.11
C GLU A 190 22.04 -9.63 2.26
N ASP A 191 22.40 -10.43 3.28
CA ASP A 191 21.70 -11.67 3.60
C ASP A 191 20.29 -11.37 4.12
N PRO A 192 19.23 -11.89 3.49
CA PRO A 192 17.86 -11.70 3.97
C PRO A 192 17.61 -12.30 5.36
N GLU A 193 18.46 -13.22 5.81
CA GLU A 193 18.36 -13.82 7.16
C GLU A 193 19.00 -12.94 8.24
N LYS A 194 19.63 -11.82 7.87
CA LYS A 194 20.36 -10.91 8.78
C LYS A 194 19.88 -9.47 8.63
N GLY A 195 20.51 -8.59 9.41
CA GLY A 195 20.21 -7.16 9.44
C GLY A 195 18.93 -6.80 10.19
N ALA A 196 18.87 -5.53 10.58
CA ALA A 196 17.80 -4.94 11.37
C ALA A 196 16.70 -4.28 10.50
N ILE A 197 16.98 -4.01 9.23
CA ILE A 197 16.06 -3.40 8.28
C ILE A 197 15.95 -4.21 6.99
N LYS A 198 14.73 -4.36 6.45
CA LYS A 198 14.48 -4.97 5.14
C LYS A 198 13.33 -4.28 4.42
N ILE A 199 13.34 -4.35 3.08
CA ILE A 199 12.18 -3.98 2.26
C ILE A 199 11.41 -5.24 1.91
N VAL A 200 10.08 -5.20 1.96
CA VAL A 200 9.22 -6.29 1.50
C VAL A 200 8.26 -5.76 0.45
N MET A 201 8.46 -6.22 -0.79
CA MET A 201 7.66 -5.80 -1.93
C MET A 201 7.37 -6.93 -2.91
N THR A 202 6.40 -6.72 -3.78
CA THR A 202 6.14 -7.58 -4.94
C THR A 202 7.12 -7.23 -6.06
N GLY A 203 7.54 -8.24 -6.82
CA GLY A 203 8.40 -8.06 -8.00
C GLY A 203 7.66 -8.30 -9.30
N SER A 204 8.19 -7.73 -10.38
CA SER A 204 7.77 -7.92 -11.76
C SER A 204 8.98 -8.20 -12.65
N ALA A 205 8.77 -8.89 -13.76
CA ALA A 205 9.83 -9.15 -14.74
C ALA A 205 10.42 -7.87 -15.36
N SER A 206 9.64 -6.78 -15.38
CA SER A 206 10.02 -5.47 -15.93
C SER A 206 10.67 -4.52 -14.90
N ASP A 207 11.00 -5.01 -13.70
CA ASP A 207 11.48 -4.14 -12.64
C ASP A 207 12.87 -3.55 -12.93
N LYS A 208 13.02 -2.26 -12.61
CA LYS A 208 14.27 -1.51 -12.72
C LYS A 208 15.37 -2.15 -11.87
N ALA A 209 16.62 -1.95 -12.26
CA ALA A 209 17.80 -2.49 -11.56
C ALA A 209 17.82 -2.09 -10.07
N LEU A 210 17.36 -0.88 -9.75
CA LEU A 210 17.25 -0.35 -8.37
C LEU A 210 16.42 -1.23 -7.43
N LEU A 211 15.37 -1.87 -7.94
CA LEU A 211 14.44 -2.67 -7.13
C LEU A 211 14.93 -4.11 -6.91
N ARG A 212 15.71 -4.64 -7.85
CA ARG A 212 16.10 -6.06 -7.90
C ARG A 212 16.72 -6.61 -6.63
N PRO A 213 17.61 -5.89 -5.91
CA PRO A 213 18.20 -6.39 -4.67
C PRO A 213 17.18 -6.68 -3.57
N HIS A 214 16.00 -6.05 -3.63
CA HIS A 214 14.95 -6.15 -2.63
C HIS A 214 13.76 -7.02 -3.05
N ILE A 215 13.86 -7.67 -4.23
CA ILE A 215 12.82 -8.56 -4.73
C ILE A 215 13.15 -9.99 -4.30
N TYR A 216 12.44 -10.45 -3.30
CA TYR A 216 12.62 -11.78 -2.73
C TYR A 216 11.62 -12.78 -3.27
N SER A 217 12.04 -14.07 -3.32
CA SER A 217 11.15 -15.19 -3.60
C SER A 217 10.08 -15.32 -2.52
N SER A 218 8.99 -16.03 -2.83
CA SER A 218 7.92 -16.27 -1.85
C SER A 218 8.42 -16.99 -0.59
N GLN A 219 9.41 -17.86 -0.72
CA GLN A 219 10.01 -18.55 0.43
C GLN A 219 10.79 -17.60 1.32
N VAL A 220 11.60 -16.70 0.74
CA VAL A 220 12.35 -15.69 1.49
C VAL A 220 11.39 -14.73 2.17
N LYS A 221 10.34 -14.27 1.48
CA LYS A 221 9.30 -13.41 2.09
C LYS A 221 8.62 -14.06 3.29
N LYS A 222 8.32 -15.36 3.24
CA LYS A 222 7.78 -16.10 4.40
C LYS A 222 8.78 -16.15 5.56
N ARG A 223 10.09 -16.29 5.30
CA ARG A 223 11.11 -16.22 6.35
C ARG A 223 11.22 -14.83 6.94
N LEU A 224 11.21 -13.78 6.13
CA LEU A 224 11.19 -12.40 6.60
C LEU A 224 9.94 -12.11 7.46
N GLU A 225 8.79 -12.62 7.07
CA GLU A 225 7.57 -12.54 7.88
C GLU A 225 7.75 -13.18 9.25
N LYS A 226 8.29 -14.41 9.29
CA LYS A 226 8.57 -15.12 10.54
C LYS A 226 9.55 -14.34 11.42
N ARG A 227 10.65 -13.84 10.84
CA ARG A 227 11.61 -12.98 11.53
C ARG A 227 10.95 -11.73 12.11
N PHE A 228 10.10 -11.08 11.33
CA PHE A 228 9.46 -9.83 11.74
C PHE A 228 8.40 -10.04 12.83
N LYS A 229 7.74 -11.20 12.84
CA LYS A 229 6.79 -11.60 13.91
C LYS A 229 7.47 -12.07 15.20
N ASP A 230 8.73 -12.48 15.16
CA ASP A 230 9.48 -12.90 16.36
C ASP A 230 10.03 -11.68 17.09
N PRO A 231 9.57 -11.36 18.32
CA PRO A 231 10.03 -10.21 19.07
C PRO A 231 11.54 -10.24 19.41
N LYS A 232 12.16 -11.42 19.38
CA LYS A 232 13.58 -11.61 19.69
C LYS A 232 14.49 -11.47 18.49
N ASP A 233 13.96 -11.59 17.27
CA ASP A 233 14.75 -11.45 16.05
C ASP A 233 15.25 -9.99 15.88
N PRO A 234 16.51 -9.80 15.45
CA PRO A 234 17.10 -8.49 15.22
C PRO A 234 16.43 -7.65 14.11
N LEU A 235 15.60 -8.24 13.24
CA LEU A 235 14.83 -7.49 12.25
C LEU A 235 13.80 -6.61 12.96
N LYS A 236 14.08 -5.31 13.03
CA LYS A 236 13.30 -4.31 13.78
C LYS A 236 12.43 -3.44 12.88
N LEU A 237 12.88 -3.16 11.66
CA LEU A 237 12.23 -2.24 10.74
C LEU A 237 11.96 -2.92 9.39
N VAL A 238 10.72 -2.80 8.91
CA VAL A 238 10.36 -3.26 7.57
C VAL A 238 9.71 -2.13 6.80
N ILE A 239 10.16 -1.92 5.56
CA ILE A 239 9.59 -0.94 4.65
C ILE A 239 8.73 -1.68 3.63
N VAL A 240 7.49 -1.25 3.46
CA VAL A 240 6.52 -1.83 2.54
C VAL A 240 5.81 -0.75 1.73
N ARG A 241 5.21 -1.12 0.61
CA ARG A 241 4.27 -0.27 -0.11
C ARG A 241 2.82 -0.62 0.26
N ASP A 242 2.46 -1.89 0.12
CA ASP A 242 1.10 -2.41 0.28
C ASP A 242 1.05 -3.84 0.87
N MET A 243 2.21 -4.51 0.95
CA MET A 243 2.29 -5.84 1.57
C MET A 243 2.14 -5.73 3.10
N TRP A 244 1.51 -6.75 3.68
CA TRP A 244 1.33 -6.86 5.13
C TRP A 244 0.45 -5.77 5.78
N LEU A 245 -0.30 -5.01 5.01
CA LEU A 245 -1.21 -3.98 5.54
C LEU A 245 -2.58 -4.56 5.93
N THR A 246 -2.93 -5.71 5.38
CA THR A 246 -4.20 -6.40 5.69
C THR A 246 -3.94 -7.89 5.96
N GLY A 247 -4.62 -8.44 6.95
CA GLY A 247 -4.46 -9.85 7.32
C GLY A 247 -3.09 -10.23 7.88
N PHE A 248 -2.33 -9.24 8.38
CA PHE A 248 -1.01 -9.44 8.96
C PHE A 248 -1.05 -9.14 10.46
N ASP A 249 -0.82 -10.17 11.25
CA ASP A 249 -0.77 -10.08 12.71
C ASP A 249 0.68 -10.16 13.19
N ALA A 250 1.15 -9.10 13.86
CA ALA A 250 2.49 -9.01 14.45
C ALA A 250 2.45 -8.18 15.74
N PRO A 251 2.13 -8.79 16.89
CA PRO A 251 1.95 -8.08 18.16
C PRO A 251 3.17 -7.30 18.65
N CYS A 252 4.37 -7.65 18.16
CA CYS A 252 5.60 -6.92 18.49
C CYS A 252 5.81 -5.62 17.69
N VAL A 253 4.96 -5.33 16.71
CA VAL A 253 5.00 -4.07 15.94
C VAL A 253 4.18 -3.02 16.68
N HIS A 254 4.88 -2.10 17.32
CA HIS A 254 4.24 -1.04 18.11
C HIS A 254 4.10 0.29 17.35
N THR A 255 4.80 0.45 16.22
CA THR A 255 4.79 1.72 15.47
C THR A 255 4.58 1.46 13.99
N LEU A 256 3.65 2.20 13.41
CA LEU A 256 3.42 2.25 11.96
C LEU A 256 3.72 3.69 11.49
N TYR A 257 4.70 3.82 10.62
CA TYR A 257 4.99 5.08 9.94
C TYR A 257 4.31 5.06 8.57
N VAL A 258 3.47 6.04 8.31
CA VAL A 258 2.73 6.14 7.04
C VAL A 258 3.21 7.36 6.29
N ASP A 259 3.96 7.11 5.21
CA ASP A 259 4.48 8.12 4.26
C ASP A 259 3.85 7.87 2.88
N LYS A 260 2.52 8.17 2.81
CA LYS A 260 1.73 7.83 1.61
C LYS A 260 0.66 8.88 1.34
#